data_d82508c341a1ee1444853f2b8bca08b3
#
_entry.id   d82508c341a1ee1444853f2b8bca08b3
#
_cell.length_a   1.000
_cell.length_b   1.000
_cell.length_c   1.000
_cell.angle_alpha   90.00
_cell.angle_beta   90.00
_cell.angle_gamma   90.00
#
_symmetry.space_group_name_H-M   'P 1'
#
loop_
_entity.id
_entity.type
_entity.pdbx_description
1 polymer ?
#
loop_
_entity_poly.entity_id
_entity_poly.type
_entity_poly.pdbx_seq_one_letter_code
_entity_poly.pdbx_strand_id
1 'polypeptide(L)'
;MTIEVANESGIGVDELSLVSVSRFALDKMGINALAELSILLMDVEAMTELHVKWMDEEGPTDVMSFPMDELDTARRPDEAGPGPALLGDVVLCPAVASEQATQAGHSLDDELHLLTVHGILHLLGYDHAEAAEERKMFQLQNELLDDWREERERQAYQARLAAVDSAVLDVVVGVDPGSSTAPTASGRE
;
A
#
# COMPACT_ATOMS: atom_id res chain seq x y z
N MET A 1 12.74 -5.59 2.12
CA MET A 1 12.00 -5.02 0.98
C MET A 1 11.98 -3.52 1.14
N THR A 2 12.48 -2.80 0.15
CA THR A 2 12.47 -1.33 0.08
C THR A 2 11.38 -0.92 -0.91
N ILE A 3 10.44 -0.10 -0.46
CA ILE A 3 9.39 0.47 -1.31
C ILE A 3 9.50 1.97 -1.15
N GLU A 4 9.82 2.66 -2.22
CA GLU A 4 9.94 4.11 -2.26
C GLU A 4 8.73 4.68 -2.99
N VAL A 5 8.10 5.71 -2.40
CA VAL A 5 6.99 6.44 -3.02
C VAL A 5 7.41 7.89 -3.14
N ALA A 6 7.32 8.43 -4.36
CA ALA A 6 7.54 9.84 -4.63
C ALA A 6 6.29 10.44 -5.27
N ASN A 7 5.75 11.50 -4.68
CA ASN A 7 4.56 12.17 -5.18
C ASN A 7 4.91 13.54 -5.78
N GLU A 8 4.94 13.60 -7.10
CA GLU A 8 5.18 14.80 -7.89
C GLU A 8 3.90 15.30 -8.60
N SER A 9 2.75 14.64 -8.36
CA SER A 9 1.48 14.94 -9.03
C SER A 9 0.80 16.24 -8.58
N GLY A 10 1.19 16.79 -7.43
CA GLY A 10 0.51 17.91 -6.79
C GLY A 10 -0.84 17.58 -6.14
N ILE A 11 -1.30 16.31 -6.21
CA ILE A 11 -2.53 15.82 -5.59
C ILE A 11 -2.18 15.10 -4.28
N GLY A 12 -2.93 15.41 -3.20
CA GLY A 12 -2.74 14.73 -1.91
C GLY A 12 -3.18 13.27 -1.99
N VAL A 13 -2.29 12.35 -1.60
CA VAL A 13 -2.48 10.90 -1.63
C VAL A 13 -1.96 10.29 -0.32
N ASP A 14 -2.56 9.22 0.15
CA ASP A 14 -2.04 8.43 1.27
C ASP A 14 -0.88 7.51 0.80
N GLU A 15 0.33 8.09 0.72
CA GLU A 15 1.54 7.37 0.30
C GLU A 15 1.86 6.16 1.19
N LEU A 16 1.54 6.25 2.49
CA LEU A 16 1.74 5.12 3.41
C LEU A 16 0.84 3.94 3.09
N SER A 17 -0.36 4.20 2.62
CA SER A 17 -1.26 3.13 2.17
C SER A 17 -0.76 2.44 0.91
N LEU A 18 -0.14 3.18 -0.02
CA LEU A 18 0.52 2.63 -1.22
C LEU A 18 1.69 1.72 -0.84
N VAL A 19 2.54 2.15 0.10
CA VAL A 19 3.61 1.30 0.65
C VAL A 19 3.03 0.03 1.30
N SER A 20 1.93 0.17 2.05
CA SER A 20 1.30 -0.95 2.74
C SER A 20 0.73 -2.00 1.78
N VAL A 21 -0.04 -1.58 0.77
CA VAL A 21 -0.64 -2.52 -0.22
C VAL A 21 0.44 -3.18 -1.06
N SER A 22 1.47 -2.44 -1.45
CA SER A 22 2.60 -2.97 -2.23
C SER A 22 3.37 -4.04 -1.45
N ARG A 23 3.70 -3.76 -0.20
CA ARG A 23 4.38 -4.73 0.68
C ARG A 23 3.55 -6.00 0.84
N PHE A 24 2.26 -5.84 1.11
CA PHE A 24 1.35 -6.97 1.27
C PHE A 24 1.29 -7.82 0.00
N ALA A 25 1.12 -7.20 -1.17
CA ALA A 25 1.05 -7.90 -2.45
C ALA A 25 2.35 -8.68 -2.73
N LEU A 26 3.51 -8.04 -2.56
CA LEU A 26 4.80 -8.66 -2.80
C LEU A 26 5.10 -9.80 -1.81
N ASP A 27 4.74 -9.65 -0.53
CA ASP A 27 4.87 -10.70 0.48
C ASP A 27 3.98 -11.91 0.16
N LYS A 28 2.72 -11.68 -0.24
CA LYS A 28 1.79 -12.74 -0.67
C LYS A 28 2.26 -13.46 -1.93
N MET A 29 2.91 -12.75 -2.83
CA MET A 29 3.51 -13.30 -4.05
C MET A 29 4.84 -14.02 -3.80
N GLY A 30 5.32 -14.07 -2.56
CA GLY A 30 6.56 -14.74 -2.18
C GLY A 30 7.82 -14.04 -2.70
N ILE A 31 7.76 -12.74 -2.95
CA ILE A 31 8.89 -11.97 -3.45
C ILE A 31 9.93 -11.76 -2.33
N ASN A 32 11.21 -11.80 -2.72
CA ASN A 32 12.34 -11.70 -1.80
C ASN A 32 12.25 -10.44 -0.92
N ALA A 33 12.56 -10.60 0.38
CA ALA A 33 12.61 -9.50 1.34
C ALA A 33 13.66 -8.41 1.00
N LEU A 34 14.56 -8.66 0.06
CA LEU A 34 15.54 -7.70 -0.46
C LEU A 34 15.08 -7.00 -1.75
N ALA A 35 13.85 -7.25 -2.21
CA ALA A 35 13.32 -6.61 -3.39
C ALA A 35 13.15 -5.09 -3.20
N GLU A 36 13.36 -4.35 -4.27
CA GLU A 36 13.21 -2.90 -4.34
C GLU A 36 12.14 -2.55 -5.38
N LEU A 37 11.19 -1.71 -5.00
CA LEU A 37 10.10 -1.19 -5.83
C LEU A 37 10.06 0.32 -5.69
N SER A 38 9.93 1.02 -6.81
CA SER A 38 9.67 2.45 -6.85
C SER A 38 8.23 2.71 -7.32
N ILE A 39 7.54 3.65 -6.68
CA ILE A 39 6.22 4.14 -7.08
C ILE A 39 6.32 5.64 -7.26
N LEU A 40 6.07 6.11 -8.46
CA LEU A 40 6.11 7.53 -8.79
C LEU A 40 4.71 8.00 -9.17
N LEU A 41 4.23 9.04 -8.47
CA LEU A 41 2.97 9.71 -8.83
C LEU A 41 3.31 11.00 -9.54
N MET A 42 2.81 11.18 -10.76
CA MET A 42 3.09 12.36 -11.59
C MET A 42 1.81 13.01 -12.11
N ASP A 43 1.95 14.22 -12.59
CA ASP A 43 0.86 14.96 -13.18
C ASP A 43 0.52 14.48 -14.61
N VAL A 44 -0.55 15.02 -15.16
CA VAL A 44 -1.07 14.64 -16.48
C VAL A 44 -0.06 14.95 -17.61
N GLU A 45 0.68 16.05 -17.50
CA GLU A 45 1.63 16.49 -18.54
C GLU A 45 2.82 15.52 -18.59
N ALA A 46 3.44 15.24 -17.44
CA ALA A 46 4.55 14.30 -17.33
C ALA A 46 4.14 12.87 -17.71
N MET A 47 2.93 12.41 -17.30
CA MET A 47 2.42 11.09 -17.69
C MET A 47 2.18 11.00 -19.19
N THR A 48 1.65 12.06 -19.81
CA THR A 48 1.44 12.10 -21.28
C THR A 48 2.76 12.00 -22.04
N GLU A 49 3.78 12.75 -21.61
CA GLU A 49 5.12 12.66 -22.22
C GLU A 49 5.71 11.25 -22.11
N LEU A 50 5.55 10.63 -20.96
CA LEU A 50 6.02 9.28 -20.70
C LEU A 50 5.29 8.25 -21.58
N HIS A 51 3.96 8.36 -21.67
CA HIS A 51 3.10 7.46 -22.44
C HIS A 51 3.41 7.54 -23.94
N VAL A 52 3.52 8.74 -24.50
CA VAL A 52 3.93 8.93 -25.89
C VAL A 52 5.33 8.36 -26.17
N LYS A 53 6.27 8.57 -25.25
CA LYS A 53 7.66 8.12 -25.41
C LYS A 53 7.81 6.60 -25.46
N TRP A 54 7.05 5.88 -24.63
CA TRP A 54 7.25 4.45 -24.41
C TRP A 54 6.20 3.55 -25.07
N MET A 55 4.98 4.06 -25.27
CA MET A 55 3.88 3.29 -25.86
C MET A 55 3.48 3.79 -27.26
N ASP A 56 4.00 4.95 -27.70
CA ASP A 56 3.62 5.60 -28.96
C ASP A 56 2.11 5.90 -29.03
N GLU A 57 1.48 6.15 -27.87
CA GLU A 57 0.06 6.46 -27.72
C GLU A 57 -0.14 7.89 -27.22
N GLU A 58 -1.16 8.57 -27.76
CA GLU A 58 -1.48 9.96 -27.41
C GLU A 58 -2.33 10.03 -26.13
N GLY A 59 -2.04 11.02 -25.28
CA GLY A 59 -2.77 11.31 -24.05
C GLY A 59 -2.20 10.63 -22.81
N PRO A 60 -2.72 10.99 -21.63
CA PRO A 60 -2.28 10.39 -20.39
C PRO A 60 -2.88 8.99 -20.19
N THR A 61 -2.18 8.16 -19.44
CA THR A 61 -2.71 6.91 -18.87
C THR A 61 -2.76 6.99 -17.35
N ASP A 62 -3.42 6.06 -16.73
CA ASP A 62 -3.58 5.94 -15.28
C ASP A 62 -2.36 5.32 -14.59
N VAL A 63 -1.79 4.27 -15.21
CA VAL A 63 -0.63 3.54 -14.69
C VAL A 63 0.29 3.07 -15.82
N MET A 64 1.59 3.08 -15.55
CA MET A 64 2.62 2.43 -16.37
C MET A 64 3.57 1.65 -15.47
N SER A 65 4.08 0.52 -15.98
CA SER A 65 5.03 -0.33 -15.27
C SER A 65 6.29 -0.51 -16.09
N PHE A 66 7.43 -0.28 -15.46
CA PHE A 66 8.75 -0.38 -16.07
C PHE A 66 9.57 -1.44 -15.33
N PRO A 67 9.61 -2.69 -15.81
CA PRO A 67 10.49 -3.69 -15.23
C PRO A 67 11.95 -3.24 -15.31
N MET A 68 12.66 -3.30 -14.21
CA MET A 68 14.12 -3.13 -14.19
C MET A 68 14.77 -4.42 -14.61
N ASP A 69 15.61 -4.32 -15.64
CA ASP A 69 16.17 -5.41 -16.42
C ASP A 69 15.09 -6.22 -17.16
N GLU A 70 15.44 -6.70 -18.36
CA GLU A 70 14.76 -7.85 -18.92
C GLU A 70 14.83 -8.90 -17.81
N LEU A 71 13.78 -8.91 -16.99
CA LEU A 71 13.68 -9.84 -15.89
C LEU A 71 13.98 -11.18 -16.51
N ASP A 72 15.21 -11.63 -16.30
CA ASP A 72 15.57 -12.98 -16.59
C ASP A 72 14.49 -13.78 -15.87
N THR A 73 13.48 -14.20 -16.63
CA THR A 73 12.30 -14.93 -16.15
C THR A 73 12.71 -16.22 -15.43
N ALA A 74 14.01 -16.51 -15.41
CA ALA A 74 14.69 -17.53 -14.68
C ALA A 74 14.96 -17.20 -13.19
N ARG A 75 14.81 -15.95 -12.74
CA ARG A 75 14.98 -15.60 -11.31
C ARG A 75 13.73 -15.92 -10.51
N ARG A 76 13.43 -17.18 -10.40
CA ARG A 76 12.57 -17.68 -9.33
C ARG A 76 13.19 -17.35 -7.98
N PRO A 77 12.39 -17.18 -6.90
CA PRO A 77 12.90 -16.86 -5.56
C PRO A 77 14.03 -17.75 -5.06
N ASP A 78 14.13 -18.98 -5.55
CA ASP A 78 15.12 -20.00 -5.24
C ASP A 78 16.42 -19.89 -6.07
N GLU A 79 16.45 -19.11 -7.16
CA GLU A 79 17.61 -18.90 -8.02
C GLU A 79 18.19 -17.47 -7.90
N ALA A 80 17.60 -16.61 -7.09
CA ALA A 80 18.08 -15.25 -6.85
C ALA A 80 19.48 -15.29 -6.22
N GLY A 81 20.46 -14.72 -6.89
CA GLY A 81 21.78 -14.46 -6.33
C GLY A 81 21.71 -13.58 -5.08
N PRO A 82 22.79 -13.43 -4.31
CA PRO A 82 22.81 -12.73 -3.01
C PRO A 82 22.76 -11.19 -3.16
N GLY A 83 21.87 -10.65 -3.97
CA GLY A 83 21.70 -9.21 -4.19
C GLY A 83 20.26 -8.76 -4.10
N PRO A 84 20.01 -7.44 -3.93
CA PRO A 84 18.67 -6.89 -4.04
C PRO A 84 18.10 -7.18 -5.44
N ALA A 85 16.85 -7.61 -5.50
CA ALA A 85 16.13 -7.77 -6.75
C ALA A 85 15.41 -6.45 -7.05
N LEU A 86 15.91 -5.70 -8.03
CA LEU A 86 15.20 -4.51 -8.52
C LEU A 86 13.99 -4.98 -9.33
N LEU A 87 12.79 -4.72 -8.80
CA LEU A 87 11.55 -5.08 -9.49
C LEU A 87 11.24 -4.13 -10.62
N GLY A 88 11.42 -2.84 -10.37
CA GLY A 88 11.14 -1.77 -11.33
C GLY A 88 10.30 -0.65 -10.74
N ASP A 89 9.72 0.14 -11.67
CA ASP A 89 8.94 1.31 -11.33
C ASP A 89 7.47 1.13 -11.71
N VAL A 90 6.58 1.56 -10.81
CA VAL A 90 5.14 1.76 -11.09
C VAL A 90 4.89 3.25 -11.11
N VAL A 91 4.42 3.76 -12.22
CA VAL A 91 4.13 5.19 -12.40
C VAL A 91 2.63 5.38 -12.47
N LEU A 92 2.09 6.25 -11.62
CA LEU A 92 0.66 6.51 -11.46
C LEU A 92 0.33 7.96 -11.84
N CYS A 93 -0.86 8.17 -12.42
CA CYS A 93 -1.42 9.49 -12.65
C CYS A 93 -2.67 9.71 -11.79
N PRO A 94 -2.55 10.33 -10.60
CA PRO A 94 -3.69 10.50 -9.69
C PRO A 94 -4.86 11.31 -10.28
N ALA A 95 -4.60 12.20 -11.23
CA ALA A 95 -5.65 12.95 -11.91
C ALA A 95 -6.54 12.04 -12.77
N VAL A 96 -5.93 11.16 -13.58
CA VAL A 96 -6.66 10.16 -14.39
C VAL A 96 -7.36 9.14 -13.49
N ALA A 97 -6.66 8.64 -12.46
CA ALA A 97 -7.23 7.74 -11.47
C ALA A 97 -8.46 8.33 -10.76
N SER A 98 -8.47 9.63 -10.47
CA SER A 98 -9.61 10.32 -9.85
C SER A 98 -10.85 10.36 -10.73
N GLU A 99 -10.67 10.51 -12.05
CA GLU A 99 -11.78 10.44 -13.00
C GLU A 99 -12.37 9.02 -13.08
N GLN A 100 -11.50 8.01 -13.12
CA GLN A 100 -11.91 6.59 -13.13
C GLN A 100 -12.62 6.20 -11.83
N ALA A 101 -12.08 6.58 -10.67
CA ALA A 101 -12.68 6.36 -9.37
C ALA A 101 -14.10 6.96 -9.29
N THR A 102 -14.28 8.17 -9.80
CA THR A 102 -15.59 8.83 -9.87
C THR A 102 -16.57 8.06 -10.73
N GLN A 103 -16.13 7.56 -11.88
CA GLN A 103 -16.97 6.76 -12.78
C GLN A 103 -17.34 5.40 -12.18
N ALA A 104 -16.41 4.78 -11.46
CA ALA A 104 -16.58 3.48 -10.79
C ALA A 104 -17.34 3.59 -9.45
N GLY A 105 -17.44 4.78 -8.86
CA GLY A 105 -18.18 5.04 -7.63
C GLY A 105 -17.42 4.67 -6.34
N HIS A 106 -16.09 4.73 -6.36
CA HIS A 106 -15.25 4.51 -5.20
C HIS A 106 -14.25 5.67 -4.98
N SER A 107 -13.41 5.59 -3.97
CA SER A 107 -12.46 6.65 -3.62
C SER A 107 -11.24 6.67 -4.55
N LEU A 108 -10.54 7.83 -4.63
CA LEU A 108 -9.24 7.92 -5.30
C LEU A 108 -8.22 6.94 -4.70
N ASP A 109 -8.22 6.80 -3.37
CA ASP A 109 -7.30 5.88 -2.70
C ASP A 109 -7.55 4.43 -3.10
N ASP A 110 -8.83 4.00 -3.20
CA ASP A 110 -9.16 2.65 -3.68
C ASP A 110 -8.70 2.42 -5.12
N GLU A 111 -8.85 3.42 -6.00
CA GLU A 111 -8.36 3.35 -7.38
C GLU A 111 -6.83 3.25 -7.43
N LEU A 112 -6.13 4.09 -6.66
CA LEU A 112 -4.68 4.05 -6.60
C LEU A 112 -4.15 2.73 -6.03
N HIS A 113 -4.83 2.13 -5.05
CA HIS A 113 -4.48 0.79 -4.57
C HIS A 113 -4.64 -0.26 -5.66
N LEU A 114 -5.74 -0.20 -6.42
CA LEU A 114 -6.01 -1.10 -7.54
C LEU A 114 -4.94 -0.98 -8.61
N LEU A 115 -4.65 0.23 -9.07
CA LEU A 115 -3.63 0.51 -10.09
C LEU A 115 -2.21 0.13 -9.62
N THR A 116 -1.91 0.32 -8.33
CA THR A 116 -0.64 -0.10 -7.75
C THR A 116 -0.46 -1.61 -7.80
N VAL A 117 -1.45 -2.38 -7.35
CA VAL A 117 -1.40 -3.86 -7.42
C VAL A 117 -1.35 -4.32 -8.87
N HIS A 118 -2.12 -3.71 -9.76
CA HIS A 118 -2.11 -3.97 -11.20
C HIS A 118 -0.70 -3.79 -11.79
N GLY A 119 -0.08 -2.65 -11.53
CA GLY A 119 1.29 -2.37 -11.97
C GLY A 119 2.32 -3.34 -11.43
N ILE A 120 2.22 -3.71 -10.15
CA ILE A 120 3.09 -4.73 -9.54
C ILE A 120 2.93 -6.09 -10.24
N LEU A 121 1.70 -6.50 -10.57
CA LEU A 121 1.48 -7.75 -11.28
C LEU A 121 2.14 -7.74 -12.67
N HIS A 122 2.10 -6.61 -13.38
CA HIS A 122 2.85 -6.45 -14.64
C HIS A 122 4.35 -6.57 -14.43
N LEU A 123 4.93 -5.95 -13.39
CA LEU A 123 6.34 -6.13 -13.05
C LEU A 123 6.71 -7.58 -12.77
N LEU A 124 5.77 -8.38 -12.26
CA LEU A 124 5.95 -9.81 -12.00
C LEU A 124 5.66 -10.70 -13.22
N GLY A 125 5.40 -10.11 -14.40
CA GLY A 125 5.20 -10.81 -15.66
C GLY A 125 3.79 -11.33 -15.90
N TYR A 126 2.80 -10.86 -15.13
CA TYR A 126 1.39 -11.08 -15.48
C TYR A 126 0.98 -10.13 -16.59
N ASP A 127 0.10 -10.60 -17.47
CA ASP A 127 -0.41 -9.81 -18.59
C ASP A 127 -1.92 -10.07 -18.78
N HIS A 128 -2.56 -9.21 -19.55
CA HIS A 128 -3.98 -9.29 -19.89
C HIS A 128 -4.25 -9.21 -21.41
N ALA A 129 -3.24 -9.50 -22.24
CA ALA A 129 -3.39 -9.55 -23.70
C ALA A 129 -4.27 -10.72 -24.16
N GLU A 130 -4.19 -11.85 -23.48
CA GLU A 130 -5.00 -13.04 -23.74
C GLU A 130 -6.15 -13.15 -22.72
N ALA A 131 -7.37 -13.47 -23.16
CA ALA A 131 -8.55 -13.55 -22.28
C ALA A 131 -8.42 -14.53 -21.08
N ALA A 132 -7.54 -15.50 -21.17
CA ALA A 132 -7.28 -16.43 -20.06
C ALA A 132 -6.31 -15.81 -19.03
N GLU A 133 -5.32 -15.07 -19.48
CA GLU A 133 -4.34 -14.37 -18.66
C GLU A 133 -5.00 -13.17 -17.97
N GLU A 134 -5.84 -12.41 -18.70
CA GLU A 134 -6.65 -11.33 -18.17
C GLU A 134 -7.49 -11.79 -16.96
N ARG A 135 -8.26 -12.87 -17.11
CA ARG A 135 -9.06 -13.39 -16.01
C ARG A 135 -8.22 -13.79 -14.80
N LYS A 136 -7.07 -14.41 -15.04
CA LYS A 136 -6.14 -14.83 -13.99
C LYS A 136 -5.55 -13.64 -13.26
N MET A 137 -5.12 -12.63 -14.01
CA MET A 137 -4.52 -11.43 -13.45
C MET A 137 -5.52 -10.62 -12.63
N PHE A 138 -6.72 -10.38 -13.16
CA PHE A 138 -7.77 -9.62 -12.45
C PHE A 138 -8.33 -10.38 -11.23
N GLN A 139 -8.44 -11.71 -11.32
CA GLN A 139 -8.80 -12.51 -10.14
C GLN A 139 -7.75 -12.35 -9.04
N LEU A 140 -6.48 -12.51 -9.36
CA LEU A 140 -5.37 -12.36 -8.41
C LEU A 140 -5.30 -10.95 -7.82
N GLN A 141 -5.48 -9.92 -8.67
CA GLN A 141 -5.54 -8.52 -8.24
C GLN A 141 -6.64 -8.32 -7.18
N ASN A 142 -7.84 -8.81 -7.43
CA ASN A 142 -8.95 -8.68 -6.51
C ASN A 142 -8.72 -9.46 -5.20
N GLU A 143 -8.20 -10.68 -5.28
CA GLU A 143 -7.84 -11.48 -4.10
C GLU A 143 -6.80 -10.77 -3.22
N LEU A 144 -5.75 -10.18 -3.82
CA LEU A 144 -4.73 -9.44 -3.11
C LEU A 144 -5.29 -8.18 -2.42
N LEU A 145 -6.17 -7.44 -3.08
CA LEU A 145 -6.79 -6.24 -2.54
C LEU A 145 -7.76 -6.56 -1.40
N ASP A 146 -8.58 -7.59 -1.56
CA ASP A 146 -9.55 -8.00 -0.54
C ASP A 146 -8.85 -8.54 0.71
N ASP A 147 -7.87 -9.42 0.55
CA ASP A 147 -7.03 -9.94 1.65
C ASP A 147 -6.31 -8.80 2.40
N TRP A 148 -5.79 -7.81 1.67
CA TRP A 148 -5.12 -6.65 2.28
C TRP A 148 -6.08 -5.75 3.07
N ARG A 149 -7.28 -5.50 2.54
CA ARG A 149 -8.32 -4.73 3.24
C ARG A 149 -8.74 -5.43 4.54
N GLU A 150 -8.98 -6.73 4.48
CA GLU A 150 -9.31 -7.53 5.67
C GLU A 150 -8.20 -7.49 6.73
N GLU A 151 -6.94 -7.59 6.31
CA GLU A 151 -5.80 -7.52 7.22
C GLU A 151 -5.69 -6.13 7.88
N ARG A 152 -5.88 -5.05 7.13
CA ARG A 152 -5.91 -3.68 7.67
C ARG A 152 -7.03 -3.50 8.71
N GLU A 153 -8.23 -3.97 8.42
CA GLU A 153 -9.36 -3.90 9.34
C GLU A 153 -9.06 -4.67 10.63
N ARG A 154 -8.49 -5.86 10.51
CA ARG A 154 -8.08 -6.69 11.64
C ARG A 154 -7.03 -5.98 12.51
N GLN A 155 -6.00 -5.40 11.89
CA GLN A 155 -4.96 -4.65 12.59
C GLN A 155 -5.53 -3.41 13.28
N ALA A 156 -6.40 -2.65 12.62
CA ALA A 156 -7.06 -1.49 13.19
C ALA A 156 -7.94 -1.86 14.39
N TYR A 157 -8.66 -2.97 14.33
CA TYR A 157 -9.46 -3.49 15.43
C TYR A 157 -8.57 -3.88 16.63
N GLN A 158 -7.49 -4.60 16.40
CA GLN A 158 -6.55 -5.00 17.45
C GLN A 158 -5.89 -3.78 18.11
N ALA A 159 -5.51 -2.78 17.33
CA ALA A 159 -4.94 -1.54 17.85
C ALA A 159 -5.93 -0.77 18.73
N ARG A 160 -7.22 -0.76 18.37
CA ARG A 160 -8.28 -0.16 19.20
C ARG A 160 -8.47 -0.90 20.52
N LEU A 161 -8.46 -2.23 20.51
CA LEU A 161 -8.55 -3.03 21.72
C LEU A 161 -7.36 -2.75 22.64
N ALA A 162 -6.14 -2.76 22.14
CA ALA A 162 -4.94 -2.48 22.90
C ALA A 162 -4.94 -1.07 23.53
N ALA A 163 -5.47 -0.08 22.80
CA ALA A 163 -5.61 1.29 23.32
C ALA A 163 -6.63 1.38 24.47
N VAL A 164 -7.74 0.62 24.40
CA VAL A 164 -8.74 0.55 25.47
C VAL A 164 -8.14 -0.11 26.72
N ASP A 165 -7.44 -1.23 26.56
CA ASP A 165 -6.80 -1.93 27.67
C ASP A 165 -5.74 -1.05 28.36
N SER A 166 -4.96 -0.29 27.60
CA SER A 166 -3.99 0.68 28.15
C SER A 166 -4.67 1.78 28.95
N ALA A 167 -5.77 2.35 28.42
CA ALA A 167 -6.51 3.41 29.10
C ALA A 167 -7.16 2.92 30.41
N VAL A 168 -7.62 1.67 30.46
CA VAL A 168 -8.19 1.06 31.67
C VAL A 168 -7.11 0.86 32.72
N LEU A 169 -5.92 0.42 32.33
CA LEU A 169 -4.79 0.23 33.26
C LEU A 169 -4.35 1.56 33.90
N ASP A 170 -4.27 2.64 33.11
CA ASP A 170 -3.91 3.97 33.60
C ASP A 170 -4.91 4.53 34.62
N VAL A 171 -6.21 4.23 34.45
CA VAL A 171 -7.25 4.62 35.42
C VAL A 171 -7.14 3.82 36.72
N VAL A 172 -6.83 2.53 36.63
CA VAL A 172 -6.73 1.64 37.83
C VAL A 172 -5.46 1.94 38.62
N VAL A 173 -4.35 2.26 37.99
CA VAL A 173 -3.08 2.58 38.66
C VAL A 173 -3.07 4.01 39.23
N GLY A 174 -3.87 4.94 38.68
CA GLY A 174 -3.98 6.32 39.11
C GLY A 174 -4.86 6.55 40.36
N VAL A 175 -5.47 5.53 40.94
CA VAL A 175 -6.21 5.63 42.20
C VAL A 175 -5.22 5.52 43.35
N ASP A 176 -4.73 6.66 43.84
CA ASP A 176 -3.89 6.80 45.03
C ASP A 176 -4.71 6.37 46.29
N PRO A 177 -4.34 5.33 47.04
CA PRO A 177 -5.06 4.88 48.25
C PRO A 177 -4.71 5.72 49.48
N GLY A 178 -4.21 6.93 49.33
CA GLY A 178 -3.63 7.75 50.42
C GLY A 178 -4.37 9.03 50.77
N SER A 179 -5.70 9.03 51.01
CA SER A 179 -6.36 10.15 51.70
C SER A 179 -7.32 9.64 52.78
N SER A 180 -6.77 8.93 53.77
CA SER A 180 -7.45 8.73 55.05
C SER A 180 -7.08 9.88 55.98
N THR A 181 -7.82 10.96 55.96
CA THR A 181 -7.80 11.95 57.03
C THR A 181 -8.61 11.42 58.22
N ALA A 182 -7.89 10.91 59.20
CA ALA A 182 -8.50 10.60 60.51
C ALA A 182 -9.05 11.87 61.18
N PRO A 183 -10.24 11.84 61.76
CA PRO A 183 -10.76 12.97 62.56
C PRO A 183 -10.02 13.04 63.90
N THR A 184 -9.35 14.14 64.16
CA THR A 184 -8.80 14.50 65.47
C THR A 184 -9.95 14.77 66.42
N ALA A 185 -10.13 13.88 67.43
CA ALA A 185 -10.99 14.10 68.52
C ALA A 185 -10.39 15.17 69.48
N SER A 186 -11.04 16.28 69.58
CA SER A 186 -10.80 17.29 70.64
C SER A 186 -11.38 16.82 71.91
N GLY A 187 -10.53 16.42 72.91
CA GLY A 187 -10.88 16.22 74.31
C GLY A 187 -10.78 17.54 75.02
N ARG A 188 -11.83 17.79 75.79
CA ARG A 188 -11.92 18.88 76.81
C ARG A 188 -11.06 18.53 77.97
N GLU A 189 -10.33 19.52 78.53
CA GLU A 189 -10.41 20.12 79.86
C GLU A 189 -9.56 21.40 79.87
#